data_55ef70265ca110adda5d13658e947064
#
_entry.id   55ef70265ca110adda5d13658e947064
#
_cell.length_a   1.000
_cell.length_b   1.000
_cell.length_c   1.000
_cell.angle_alpha   90.00
_cell.angle_beta   90.00
_cell.angle_gamma   90.00
#
_symmetry.space_group_name_H-M   'P 1'
#
loop_
_entity.id
_entity.type
_entity.pdbx_description
1 polymer ?
#
loop_
_entity_poly.entity_id
_entity_poly.type
_entity_poly.pdbx_seq_one_letter_code
_entity_poly.pdbx_strand_id
1 'polypeptide(L)'
;MKKNKRLVAKLLSTIFTFCFYVSAQGQALPGPDPLQMEDAPDLGYYPVPHGMKIPPDVELGTASSVVWTKENHLILFNRGPNPLMEFDPRGRLLKTWGQGDYIRPHGMRLDPDGNIWTTDVNGHTVRKMNLDGQVLLTIGKMGKAGEPEAGLLNEPTDLTINDEGEVFILVGHGRGTPQLLKFDRMGRFMKKWGGPGTGPGQFDTPHSIVVDEDGLIYVADRQNRRIQIFDDEGTYLKEWHYKGLPCGLHFDSEGTLWMVSGFAGEILKLDEQGKVVGATGEPGKKLGEFGEAHYMTLAPGDVIYVADTIKPDLHKFIENPIQSAVYNRR
;
A
#
# COMPACT_ATOMS: atom_id res chain seq x y z
N MET A 1 15.39 62.60 17.47
CA MET A 1 15.66 61.52 16.48
C MET A 1 15.21 60.20 17.07
N LYS A 2 14.02 59.73 16.74
CA LYS A 2 13.44 58.46 17.22
C LYS A 2 13.51 57.40 16.12
N LYS A 3 14.22 56.31 16.34
CA LYS A 3 14.27 55.14 15.46
C LYS A 3 13.12 54.20 15.78
N ASN A 4 12.20 54.02 14.83
CA ASN A 4 11.17 53.00 14.86
C ASN A 4 11.74 51.65 14.48
N LYS A 5 11.65 50.67 15.38
CA LYS A 5 11.83 49.24 15.08
C LYS A 5 10.51 48.64 14.66
N ARG A 6 10.37 48.23 13.39
CA ARG A 6 9.27 47.40 12.94
C ARG A 6 9.60 45.94 13.19
N LEU A 7 8.71 45.31 13.98
CA LEU A 7 8.68 43.87 14.21
C LEU A 7 8.08 43.20 12.97
N VAL A 8 8.83 42.35 12.31
CA VAL A 8 8.32 41.53 11.20
C VAL A 8 7.94 40.18 11.76
N ALA A 9 6.63 39.95 11.88
CA ALA A 9 6.08 38.61 12.19
C ALA A 9 6.20 37.74 10.93
N LYS A 10 6.95 36.64 11.02
CA LYS A 10 6.98 35.61 10.01
C LYS A 10 5.73 34.72 10.17
N LEU A 11 4.75 34.89 9.29
CA LEU A 11 3.70 33.89 9.06
C LEU A 11 4.30 32.76 8.23
N LEU A 12 4.46 31.59 8.81
CA LEU A 12 4.67 30.35 8.04
C LEU A 12 3.30 29.93 7.48
N SER A 13 3.06 30.22 6.20
CA SER A 13 1.95 29.62 5.46
C SER A 13 2.44 28.29 4.89
N THR A 14 1.93 27.20 5.43
CA THR A 14 2.07 25.86 4.84
C THR A 14 1.18 25.80 3.60
N ILE A 15 1.80 25.94 2.43
CA ILE A 15 1.10 25.82 1.15
C ILE A 15 0.96 24.32 0.86
N PHE A 16 -0.23 23.78 1.05
CA PHE A 16 -0.65 22.52 0.45
C PHE A 16 -0.81 22.74 -1.06
N THR A 17 0.12 22.24 -1.85
CA THR A 17 0.01 22.28 -3.30
C THR A 17 -0.95 21.18 -3.74
N PHE A 18 -2.23 21.54 -3.91
CA PHE A 18 -3.19 20.72 -4.63
C PHE A 18 -2.82 20.76 -6.12
N CYS A 19 -2.46 19.62 -6.69
CA CYS A 19 -2.36 19.49 -8.14
C CYS A 19 -3.78 19.49 -8.73
N PHE A 20 -4.19 20.64 -9.31
CA PHE A 20 -5.39 20.73 -10.12
C PHE A 20 -5.11 20.18 -11.52
N TYR A 21 -5.85 19.15 -11.92
CA TYR A 21 -5.95 18.76 -13.33
C TYR A 21 -6.91 19.72 -14.04
N VAL A 22 -6.41 20.42 -15.04
CA VAL A 22 -7.24 21.27 -15.91
C VAL A 22 -7.65 20.44 -17.13
N SER A 23 -8.96 20.19 -17.29
CA SER A 23 -9.48 19.59 -18.51
C SER A 23 -9.39 20.57 -19.68
N ALA A 24 -9.36 20.07 -20.91
CA ALA A 24 -9.26 20.86 -22.14
C ALA A 24 -10.44 21.87 -22.36
N GLN A 25 -11.41 21.93 -21.44
CA GLN A 25 -12.55 22.86 -21.44
C GLN A 25 -12.54 23.86 -20.27
N GLY A 26 -11.43 23.96 -19.52
CA GLY A 26 -11.25 25.03 -18.52
C GLY A 26 -12.10 24.94 -17.26
N GLN A 27 -12.91 23.90 -17.06
CA GLN A 27 -13.56 23.62 -15.77
C GLN A 27 -12.75 22.55 -15.04
N ALA A 28 -12.17 22.94 -13.88
CA ALA A 28 -11.65 21.96 -12.93
C ALA A 28 -12.84 21.10 -12.47
N LEU A 29 -12.85 19.83 -12.85
CA LEU A 29 -13.76 18.88 -12.20
C LEU A 29 -13.42 18.90 -10.71
N PRO A 30 -14.39 18.98 -9.80
CA PRO A 30 -14.11 18.79 -8.39
C PRO A 30 -13.43 17.45 -8.27
N GLY A 31 -12.17 17.44 -7.80
CA GLY A 31 -11.46 16.22 -7.48
C GLY A 31 -12.33 15.38 -6.55
N PRO A 32 -12.30 14.06 -6.63
CA PRO A 32 -13.06 13.23 -5.73
C PRO A 32 -12.71 13.59 -4.28
N ASP A 33 -13.74 13.73 -3.43
CA ASP A 33 -13.51 13.91 -2.00
C ASP A 33 -12.69 12.70 -1.46
N PRO A 34 -11.43 12.90 -1.05
CA PRO A 34 -10.57 11.80 -0.62
C PRO A 34 -11.01 11.19 0.72
N LEU A 35 -11.91 11.87 1.43
CA LEU A 35 -12.45 11.44 2.73
C LEU A 35 -13.80 10.71 2.60
N GLN A 36 -14.27 10.43 1.38
CA GLN A 36 -15.56 9.77 1.21
C GLN A 36 -15.50 8.30 1.66
N MET A 37 -16.25 7.99 2.71
CA MET A 37 -16.35 6.67 3.32
C MET A 37 -17.44 5.81 2.68
N GLU A 38 -17.32 4.49 2.84
CA GLU A 38 -18.35 3.53 2.42
C GLU A 38 -19.51 3.47 3.42
N ASP A 39 -20.72 3.21 2.91
CA ASP A 39 -21.87 2.89 3.75
C ASP A 39 -21.88 1.38 4.03
N ALA A 40 -21.19 0.94 5.09
CA ALA A 40 -21.07 -0.46 5.43
C ALA A 40 -21.27 -0.68 6.94
N PRO A 41 -21.69 -1.89 7.35
CA PRO A 41 -21.73 -2.26 8.76
C PRO A 41 -20.34 -2.20 9.41
N ASP A 42 -20.31 -1.89 10.70
CA ASP A 42 -19.08 -2.00 11.49
C ASP A 42 -18.61 -3.46 11.58
N LEU A 43 -17.34 -3.71 11.25
CA LEU A 43 -16.70 -5.03 11.34
C LEU A 43 -16.50 -5.52 12.78
N GLY A 44 -16.68 -4.63 13.78
CA GLY A 44 -16.47 -4.99 15.17
C GLY A 44 -15.01 -5.06 15.59
N TYR A 45 -14.11 -4.47 14.84
CA TYR A 45 -12.71 -4.31 15.24
C TYR A 45 -12.52 -3.01 16.02
N TYR A 46 -11.63 -3.03 16.99
CA TYR A 46 -11.24 -1.82 17.72
C TYR A 46 -9.71 -1.65 17.78
N PRO A 47 -9.24 -0.41 17.75
CA PRO A 47 -7.82 -0.14 17.76
C PRO A 47 -7.21 -0.38 19.14
N VAL A 48 -6.01 -0.95 19.14
CA VAL A 48 -5.18 -1.14 20.33
C VAL A 48 -3.77 -0.65 20.04
N PRO A 49 -2.97 -0.29 21.06
CA PRO A 49 -1.57 0.02 20.87
C PRO A 49 -0.85 -1.13 20.14
N HIS A 50 -0.09 -0.81 19.09
CA HIS A 50 0.59 -1.81 18.26
C HIS A 50 1.59 -2.68 19.04
N GLY A 51 2.08 -2.20 20.17
CA GLY A 51 2.97 -2.95 21.05
C GLY A 51 4.43 -3.03 20.61
N MET A 52 4.82 -2.38 19.50
CA MET A 52 6.21 -2.30 19.06
C MET A 52 7.06 -1.55 20.09
N LYS A 53 8.20 -2.14 20.44
CA LYS A 53 9.18 -1.60 21.39
C LYS A 53 10.42 -1.21 20.59
N ILE A 54 10.44 0.04 20.16
CA ILE A 54 11.54 0.60 19.37
C ILE A 54 12.53 1.27 20.34
N PRO A 55 13.81 0.87 20.34
CA PRO A 55 14.82 1.55 21.15
C PRO A 55 14.91 3.04 20.81
N PRO A 56 15.24 3.91 21.80
CA PRO A 56 15.26 5.37 21.59
C PRO A 56 16.27 5.86 20.55
N ASP A 57 17.29 5.07 20.26
CA ASP A 57 18.33 5.33 19.26
C ASP A 57 17.96 4.82 17.86
N VAL A 58 16.81 4.17 17.71
CA VAL A 58 16.29 3.68 16.42
C VAL A 58 15.15 4.58 15.97
N GLU A 59 15.39 5.32 14.90
CA GLU A 59 14.40 6.21 14.30
C GLU A 59 13.42 5.43 13.42
N LEU A 60 12.11 5.66 13.65
CA LEU A 60 11.02 5.18 12.81
C LEU A 60 10.56 6.30 11.88
N GLY A 61 10.53 6.04 10.58
CA GLY A 61 9.86 6.90 9.59
C GLY A 61 8.38 6.57 9.43
N THR A 62 7.70 7.26 8.52
CA THR A 62 6.31 6.93 8.19
C THR A 62 6.22 5.52 7.61
N ALA A 63 5.25 4.75 8.10
CA ALA A 63 5.05 3.36 7.71
C ALA A 63 4.51 3.28 6.28
N SER A 64 5.18 2.53 5.42
CA SER A 64 4.77 2.36 4.02
C SER A 64 4.03 1.04 3.81
N SER A 65 4.57 -0.06 4.31
CA SER A 65 3.96 -1.38 4.18
C SER A 65 4.29 -2.26 5.38
N VAL A 66 3.52 -3.31 5.56
CA VAL A 66 3.67 -4.26 6.67
C VAL A 66 3.31 -5.65 6.20
N VAL A 67 4.06 -6.67 6.65
CA VAL A 67 3.74 -8.08 6.43
C VAL A 67 3.91 -8.87 7.72
N TRP A 68 3.17 -9.97 7.82
CA TRP A 68 3.31 -10.97 8.88
C TRP A 68 3.92 -12.24 8.29
N THR A 69 5.04 -12.71 8.86
CA THR A 69 5.78 -13.85 8.33
C THR A 69 5.29 -15.18 8.90
N LYS A 70 5.68 -16.29 8.26
CA LYS A 70 5.38 -17.66 8.72
C LYS A 70 6.05 -17.98 10.07
N GLU A 71 7.12 -17.28 10.41
CA GLU A 71 7.83 -17.36 11.71
C GLU A 71 7.11 -16.59 12.83
N ASN A 72 5.91 -16.05 12.54
CA ASN A 72 5.15 -15.17 13.42
C ASN A 72 5.87 -13.86 13.75
N HIS A 73 6.62 -13.31 12.83
CA HIS A 73 7.24 -12.01 12.98
C HIS A 73 6.49 -10.95 12.15
N LEU A 74 6.49 -9.73 12.66
CA LEU A 74 6.02 -8.56 11.91
C LEU A 74 7.22 -7.89 11.26
N ILE A 75 7.15 -7.67 9.95
CA ILE A 75 8.12 -6.83 9.25
C ILE A 75 7.45 -5.55 8.81
N LEU A 76 8.04 -4.43 9.20
CA LEU A 76 7.60 -3.09 8.85
C LEU A 76 8.55 -2.49 7.80
N PHE A 77 8.00 -1.97 6.71
CA PHE A 77 8.71 -1.18 5.71
C PHE A 77 8.34 0.28 5.88
N ASN A 78 9.32 1.13 6.13
CA ASN A 78 9.09 2.53 6.47
C ASN A 78 10.06 3.46 5.73
N ARG A 79 9.75 4.76 5.73
CA ARG A 79 10.49 5.80 5.02
C ARG A 79 11.56 6.50 5.87
N GLY A 80 11.96 5.88 6.97
CA GLY A 80 13.03 6.36 7.85
C GLY A 80 14.40 5.80 7.49
N PRO A 81 15.42 6.13 8.29
CA PRO A 81 16.80 5.65 8.07
C PRO A 81 16.97 4.14 8.24
N ASN A 82 16.02 3.46 8.90
CA ASN A 82 15.96 2.02 9.06
C ASN A 82 14.77 1.46 8.28
N PRO A 83 14.86 1.31 6.95
CA PRO A 83 13.68 1.03 6.12
C PRO A 83 12.94 -0.25 6.45
N LEU A 84 13.66 -1.30 6.80
CA LEU A 84 13.10 -2.58 7.18
C LEU A 84 13.37 -2.86 8.65
N MET A 85 12.31 -3.18 9.40
CA MET A 85 12.34 -3.45 10.84
C MET A 85 11.56 -4.72 11.13
N GLU A 86 12.20 -5.70 11.79
CA GLU A 86 11.58 -6.96 12.18
C GLU A 86 11.30 -7.01 13.68
N PHE A 87 10.10 -7.42 14.03
CA PHE A 87 9.63 -7.52 15.41
C PHE A 87 9.13 -8.93 15.71
N ASP A 88 9.43 -9.41 16.92
CA ASP A 88 8.83 -10.64 17.42
C ASP A 88 7.33 -10.45 17.78
N PRO A 89 6.57 -11.53 18.08
CA PRO A 89 5.15 -11.42 18.40
C PRO A 89 4.84 -10.59 19.66
N ARG A 90 5.86 -10.29 20.48
CA ARG A 90 5.75 -9.42 21.67
C ARG A 90 6.11 -7.97 21.36
N GLY A 91 6.34 -7.65 20.10
CA GLY A 91 6.69 -6.32 19.60
C GLY A 91 8.14 -5.90 19.88
N ARG A 92 9.02 -6.82 20.29
CA ARG A 92 10.44 -6.52 20.47
C ARG A 92 11.12 -6.43 19.12
N LEU A 93 11.84 -5.33 18.87
CA LEU A 93 12.69 -5.18 17.68
C LEU A 93 13.81 -6.23 17.70
N LEU A 94 13.89 -7.04 16.64
CA LEU A 94 14.89 -8.08 16.45
C LEU A 94 16.08 -7.57 15.65
N LYS A 95 15.80 -6.89 14.52
CA LYS A 95 16.82 -6.30 13.65
C LYS A 95 16.26 -5.20 12.76
N THR A 96 17.17 -4.42 12.21
CA THR A 96 16.91 -3.45 11.13
C THR A 96 17.89 -3.68 9.99
N TRP A 97 17.46 -3.42 8.74
CA TRP A 97 18.32 -3.51 7.56
C TRP A 97 17.85 -2.61 6.42
N GLY A 98 18.63 -2.56 5.33
CA GLY A 98 18.31 -1.78 4.14
C GLY A 98 18.71 -0.31 4.22
N GLN A 99 19.55 0.08 5.19
CA GLN A 99 20.03 1.46 5.34
C GLN A 99 20.76 1.91 4.07
N GLY A 100 20.27 3.01 3.46
CA GLY A 100 20.82 3.55 2.21
C GLY A 100 20.39 2.82 0.93
N ASP A 101 19.60 1.77 1.05
CA ASP A 101 19.15 0.95 -0.06
C ASP A 101 17.89 1.46 -0.76
N TYR A 102 17.18 2.42 -0.15
CA TYR A 102 15.89 2.91 -0.63
C TYR A 102 15.85 4.43 -0.67
N ILE A 103 15.12 4.98 -1.65
CA ILE A 103 14.84 6.42 -1.78
C ILE A 103 13.42 6.72 -1.30
N ARG A 104 12.44 5.94 -1.74
CA ARG A 104 11.04 6.04 -1.30
C ARG A 104 10.39 4.66 -1.19
N PRO A 105 10.53 4.00 -0.05
CA PRO A 105 9.83 2.76 0.25
C PRO A 105 8.34 2.83 -0.04
N HIS A 106 7.76 1.75 -0.67
CA HIS A 106 6.35 1.74 -1.01
C HIS A 106 5.66 0.41 -0.71
N GLY A 107 5.59 -0.54 -1.63
CA GLY A 107 4.97 -1.86 -1.42
C GLY A 107 5.96 -2.87 -0.85
N MET A 108 5.44 -3.82 -0.07
CA MET A 108 6.18 -4.99 0.41
C MET A 108 5.27 -6.20 0.43
N ARG A 109 5.76 -7.34 -0.08
CA ARG A 109 5.04 -8.61 -0.17
C ARG A 109 5.94 -9.76 0.25
N LEU A 110 5.32 -10.88 0.65
CA LEU A 110 6.00 -12.15 0.82
C LEU A 110 5.68 -13.05 -0.37
N ASP A 111 6.69 -13.75 -0.88
CA ASP A 111 6.43 -14.84 -1.83
C ASP A 111 6.10 -16.16 -1.09
N PRO A 112 5.63 -17.21 -1.80
CA PRO A 112 5.32 -18.50 -1.19
C PRO A 112 6.49 -19.15 -0.42
N ASP A 113 7.73 -18.82 -0.79
CA ASP A 113 8.95 -19.31 -0.10
C ASP A 113 9.29 -18.50 1.16
N GLY A 114 8.55 -17.41 1.44
CA GLY A 114 8.76 -16.51 2.57
C GLY A 114 9.83 -15.44 2.34
N ASN A 115 10.27 -15.24 1.08
CA ASN A 115 11.16 -14.13 0.78
C ASN A 115 10.38 -12.81 0.72
N ILE A 116 11.06 -11.74 1.11
CA ILE A 116 10.52 -10.39 1.08
C ILE A 116 10.76 -9.77 -0.30
N TRP A 117 9.70 -9.22 -0.87
CA TRP A 117 9.77 -8.38 -2.04
C TRP A 117 9.40 -6.95 -1.69
N THR A 118 10.15 -5.99 -2.19
CA THR A 118 9.94 -4.55 -1.92
C THR A 118 9.96 -3.74 -3.19
N THR A 119 9.16 -2.67 -3.21
CA THR A 119 9.20 -1.66 -4.27
C THR A 119 9.75 -0.35 -3.74
N ASP A 120 10.52 0.35 -4.55
CA ASP A 120 11.02 1.70 -4.29
C ASP A 120 10.61 2.63 -5.42
N VAL A 121 9.61 3.47 -5.15
CA VAL A 121 9.02 4.36 -6.17
C VAL A 121 10.08 5.28 -6.79
N ASN A 122 10.84 5.99 -5.97
CA ASN A 122 11.84 6.95 -6.46
C ASN A 122 13.21 6.29 -6.73
N GLY A 123 13.42 5.10 -6.15
CA GLY A 123 14.57 4.26 -6.47
C GLY A 123 14.43 3.53 -7.80
N HIS A 124 13.20 3.44 -8.33
CA HIS A 124 12.88 2.74 -9.58
C HIS A 124 13.33 1.28 -9.57
N THR A 125 13.21 0.61 -8.41
CA THR A 125 13.64 -0.77 -8.21
C THR A 125 12.60 -1.61 -7.51
N VAL A 126 12.64 -2.90 -7.83
CA VAL A 126 12.01 -3.98 -7.06
C VAL A 126 13.11 -4.90 -6.59
N ARG A 127 13.07 -5.32 -5.32
CA ARG A 127 14.06 -6.22 -4.74
C ARG A 127 13.40 -7.42 -4.10
N LYS A 128 13.98 -8.61 -4.36
CA LYS A 128 13.72 -9.84 -3.59
C LYS A 128 14.86 -10.05 -2.63
N MET A 129 14.55 -10.39 -1.38
CA MET A 129 15.55 -10.73 -0.36
C MET A 129 15.03 -11.85 0.55
N ASN A 130 15.93 -12.61 1.13
CA ASN A 130 15.57 -13.54 2.19
C ASN A 130 15.36 -12.80 3.53
N LEU A 131 14.88 -13.51 4.54
CA LEU A 131 14.65 -12.92 5.88
C LEU A 131 15.95 -12.47 6.57
N ASP A 132 17.14 -12.94 6.13
CA ASP A 132 18.42 -12.44 6.64
C ASP A 132 18.82 -11.09 6.04
N GLY A 133 18.05 -10.60 5.04
CA GLY A 133 18.31 -9.34 4.33
C GLY A 133 19.27 -9.48 3.14
N GLN A 134 19.64 -10.72 2.76
CA GLN A 134 20.44 -10.94 1.55
C GLN A 134 19.57 -10.70 0.31
N VAL A 135 20.01 -9.80 -0.56
CA VAL A 135 19.34 -9.54 -1.84
C VAL A 135 19.56 -10.71 -2.79
N LEU A 136 18.47 -11.32 -3.24
CA LEU A 136 18.46 -12.47 -4.16
C LEU A 136 18.22 -12.05 -5.62
N LEU A 137 17.44 -10.98 -5.83
CA LEU A 137 17.13 -10.44 -7.15
C LEU A 137 16.89 -8.93 -7.05
N THR A 138 17.28 -8.21 -8.08
CA THR A 138 16.90 -6.80 -8.28
C THR A 138 16.39 -6.61 -9.71
N ILE A 139 15.19 -6.01 -9.85
CA ILE A 139 14.63 -5.58 -11.14
C ILE A 139 14.67 -4.05 -11.15
N GLY A 140 15.12 -3.48 -12.25
CA GLY A 140 15.37 -2.05 -12.36
C GLY A 140 16.78 -1.66 -11.92
N LYS A 141 17.05 -0.35 -11.87
CA LYS A 141 18.35 0.21 -11.48
C LYS A 141 18.15 1.43 -10.60
N MET A 142 18.74 1.41 -9.41
CA MET A 142 18.63 2.46 -8.40
C MET A 142 18.83 3.85 -8.99
N GLY A 143 17.81 4.71 -8.77
CA GLY A 143 17.79 6.12 -9.21
C GLY A 143 17.67 6.34 -10.72
N LYS A 144 17.38 5.28 -11.50
CA LYS A 144 17.27 5.38 -12.95
C LYS A 144 15.91 4.89 -13.45
N ALA A 145 15.03 5.85 -13.78
CA ALA A 145 13.75 5.57 -14.42
C ALA A 145 13.94 5.15 -15.89
N GLY A 146 13.06 4.27 -16.38
CA GLY A 146 13.03 3.89 -17.80
C GLY A 146 12.10 2.72 -18.10
N GLU A 147 12.19 2.22 -19.32
CA GLU A 147 11.34 1.16 -19.84
C GLU A 147 11.84 -0.24 -19.46
N PRO A 148 10.92 -1.20 -19.26
CA PRO A 148 11.27 -2.56 -18.81
C PRO A 148 12.07 -3.34 -19.84
N GLU A 149 11.91 -3.06 -21.14
CA GLU A 149 12.73 -3.64 -22.23
C GLU A 149 14.23 -3.29 -22.11
N ALA A 150 14.54 -2.18 -21.44
CA ALA A 150 15.91 -1.76 -21.14
C ALA A 150 16.40 -2.23 -19.77
N GLY A 151 15.63 -3.09 -19.07
CA GLY A 151 15.93 -3.55 -17.71
C GLY A 151 15.74 -2.46 -16.66
N LEU A 152 14.86 -1.50 -16.91
CA LEU A 152 14.57 -0.38 -16.02
C LEU A 152 13.10 -0.42 -15.57
N LEU A 153 12.77 0.33 -14.53
CA LEU A 153 11.40 0.55 -14.07
C LEU A 153 11.14 2.05 -13.94
N ASN A 154 9.86 2.43 -13.91
CA ASN A 154 9.48 3.81 -13.70
C ASN A 154 8.41 3.92 -12.61
N GLU A 155 8.82 4.27 -11.39
CA GLU A 155 7.96 4.45 -10.22
C GLU A 155 7.15 3.17 -9.88
N PRO A 156 7.81 2.02 -9.54
CA PRO A 156 7.10 0.81 -9.13
C PRO A 156 6.37 1.04 -7.81
N THR A 157 5.06 0.72 -7.79
CA THR A 157 4.20 0.92 -6.62
C THR A 157 4.06 -0.32 -5.78
N ASP A 158 3.65 -1.43 -6.39
CA ASP A 158 3.41 -2.70 -5.71
C ASP A 158 3.72 -3.86 -6.66
N LEU A 159 3.71 -5.07 -6.14
CA LEU A 159 3.93 -6.28 -6.90
C LEU A 159 3.14 -7.45 -6.32
N THR A 160 2.90 -8.47 -7.13
CA THR A 160 2.43 -9.78 -6.66
C THR A 160 3.14 -10.89 -7.42
N ILE A 161 3.11 -12.11 -6.88
CA ILE A 161 3.77 -13.28 -7.45
C ILE A 161 2.72 -14.40 -7.54
N ASN A 162 2.55 -15.00 -8.72
CA ASN A 162 1.67 -16.16 -8.88
C ASN A 162 2.39 -17.47 -8.48
N ASP A 163 1.67 -18.59 -8.55
CA ASP A 163 2.18 -19.91 -8.16
C ASP A 163 3.29 -20.41 -9.09
N GLU A 164 3.34 -19.94 -10.34
CA GLU A 164 4.42 -20.22 -11.30
C GLU A 164 5.71 -19.43 -10.99
N GLY A 165 5.63 -18.50 -10.03
CA GLY A 165 6.71 -17.61 -9.65
C GLY A 165 6.89 -16.41 -10.59
N GLU A 166 5.94 -16.15 -11.47
CA GLU A 166 5.94 -14.96 -12.32
C GLU A 166 5.60 -13.73 -11.48
N VAL A 167 6.26 -12.62 -11.78
CA VAL A 167 6.17 -11.38 -10.99
C VAL A 167 5.40 -10.32 -11.76
N PHE A 168 4.35 -9.82 -11.16
CA PHE A 168 3.53 -8.74 -11.70
C PHE A 168 3.82 -7.46 -10.93
N ILE A 169 4.28 -6.41 -11.64
CA ILE A 169 4.70 -5.15 -11.03
C ILE A 169 3.85 -4.01 -11.58
N LEU A 170 3.22 -3.25 -10.68
CA LEU A 170 2.59 -1.98 -11.04
C LEU A 170 3.64 -0.86 -11.09
N VAL A 171 3.54 0.01 -12.08
CA VAL A 171 4.39 1.20 -12.24
C VAL A 171 3.54 2.44 -12.52
N GLY A 172 4.14 3.64 -12.34
CA GLY A 172 3.48 4.90 -12.66
C GLY A 172 2.77 5.56 -11.48
N HIS A 173 3.40 5.58 -10.30
CA HIS A 173 2.83 6.21 -9.08
C HIS A 173 2.50 7.69 -9.24
N GLY A 174 3.20 8.42 -10.07
CA GLY A 174 3.00 9.87 -10.17
C GLY A 174 3.30 10.44 -11.54
N ARG A 175 4.52 10.29 -12.04
CA ARG A 175 4.98 10.87 -13.33
C ARG A 175 5.22 9.83 -14.40
N GLY A 176 5.40 8.57 -13.99
CA GLY A 176 5.55 7.44 -14.91
C GLY A 176 4.25 7.11 -15.64
N THR A 177 4.36 6.43 -16.79
CA THR A 177 3.19 5.86 -17.47
C THR A 177 2.63 4.73 -16.60
N PRO A 178 1.35 4.80 -16.19
CA PRO A 178 0.75 3.76 -15.37
C PRO A 178 0.56 2.48 -16.18
N GLN A 179 1.20 1.40 -15.75
CA GLN A 179 1.20 0.10 -16.42
C GLN A 179 1.30 -1.05 -15.42
N LEU A 180 0.86 -2.22 -15.87
CA LEU A 180 1.14 -3.49 -15.25
C LEU A 180 2.18 -4.24 -16.11
N LEU A 181 3.24 -4.71 -15.46
CA LEU A 181 4.38 -5.38 -16.07
C LEU A 181 4.45 -6.83 -15.59
N LYS A 182 4.68 -7.78 -16.50
CA LYS A 182 4.91 -9.20 -16.19
C LYS A 182 6.38 -9.54 -16.40
N PHE A 183 6.97 -10.22 -15.42
CA PHE A 183 8.34 -10.74 -15.45
C PHE A 183 8.31 -12.23 -15.11
N ASP A 184 9.27 -12.98 -15.64
CA ASP A 184 9.47 -14.35 -15.22
C ASP A 184 10.11 -14.42 -13.81
N ARG A 185 10.17 -15.60 -13.23
CA ARG A 185 10.77 -15.84 -11.89
C ARG A 185 12.24 -15.45 -11.76
N MET A 186 12.93 -15.25 -12.89
CA MET A 186 14.32 -14.79 -12.94
C MET A 186 14.44 -13.28 -13.10
N GLY A 187 13.30 -12.56 -13.11
CA GLY A 187 13.25 -11.11 -13.28
C GLY A 187 13.46 -10.64 -14.71
N ARG A 188 13.26 -11.50 -15.72
CA ARG A 188 13.33 -11.12 -17.13
C ARG A 188 11.96 -10.61 -17.57
N PHE A 189 11.95 -9.43 -18.17
CA PHE A 189 10.72 -8.82 -18.70
C PHE A 189 10.07 -9.70 -19.77
N MET A 190 8.76 -9.88 -19.66
CA MET A 190 7.95 -10.68 -20.59
C MET A 190 6.96 -9.81 -21.34
N LYS A 191 6.15 -9.00 -20.64
CA LYS A 191 5.01 -8.30 -21.22
C LYS A 191 4.63 -7.09 -20.40
N LYS A 192 4.00 -6.12 -21.01
CA LYS A 192 3.33 -5.00 -20.33
C LYS A 192 1.99 -4.69 -20.97
N TRP A 193 1.09 -4.16 -20.15
CA TRP A 193 -0.21 -3.65 -20.60
C TRP A 193 -0.67 -2.50 -19.73
N GLY A 194 -1.73 -1.83 -20.16
CA GLY A 194 -2.25 -0.64 -19.49
C GLY A 194 -1.79 0.64 -20.19
N GLY A 195 -2.00 1.72 -19.49
CA GLY A 195 -1.72 3.09 -19.93
C GLY A 195 -2.62 4.07 -19.18
N PRO A 196 -2.42 5.38 -19.33
CA PRO A 196 -3.23 6.37 -18.61
C PRO A 196 -4.65 6.42 -19.12
N GLY A 197 -5.63 6.51 -18.23
CA GLY A 197 -7.02 6.71 -18.57
C GLY A 197 -8.02 6.08 -17.60
N THR A 198 -9.30 6.08 -17.99
CA THR A 198 -10.44 5.61 -17.19
C THR A 198 -11.16 4.40 -17.80
N GLY A 199 -10.79 3.98 -19.02
CA GLY A 199 -11.37 2.81 -19.68
C GLY A 199 -10.87 1.50 -19.09
N PRO A 200 -11.46 0.35 -19.51
CA PRO A 200 -10.98 -0.98 -19.17
C PRO A 200 -9.50 -1.17 -19.52
N GLY A 201 -8.71 -1.66 -18.57
CA GLY A 201 -7.28 -1.85 -18.72
C GLY A 201 -6.44 -0.58 -18.75
N GLN A 202 -7.05 0.59 -18.61
CA GLN A 202 -6.34 1.86 -18.38
C GLN A 202 -6.27 2.16 -16.87
N PHE A 203 -5.31 2.96 -16.44
CA PHE A 203 -5.08 3.25 -15.03
C PHE A 203 -4.86 4.74 -14.76
N ASP A 204 -5.21 5.14 -13.54
CA ASP A 204 -4.78 6.40 -12.96
C ASP A 204 -4.21 6.14 -11.55
N THR A 205 -2.90 6.20 -11.45
CA THR A 205 -2.16 5.91 -10.22
C THR A 205 -2.48 4.51 -9.66
N PRO A 206 -2.20 3.42 -10.41
CA PRO A 206 -2.39 2.06 -9.91
C PRO A 206 -1.51 1.85 -8.69
N HIS A 207 -2.09 1.37 -7.58
CA HIS A 207 -1.44 1.51 -6.29
C HIS A 207 -1.12 0.19 -5.60
N SER A 208 -2.01 -0.78 -5.65
CA SER A 208 -1.82 -2.09 -5.06
C SER A 208 -2.27 -3.21 -6.00
N ILE A 209 -1.64 -4.38 -5.87
CA ILE A 209 -1.92 -5.56 -6.68
C ILE A 209 -1.85 -6.82 -5.83
N VAL A 210 -2.80 -7.71 -6.03
CA VAL A 210 -2.80 -9.06 -5.46
C VAL A 210 -3.27 -10.07 -6.49
N VAL A 211 -2.91 -11.33 -6.31
CA VAL A 211 -3.39 -12.48 -7.11
C VAL A 211 -4.13 -13.43 -6.20
N ASP A 212 -5.25 -13.99 -6.67
CA ASP A 212 -6.00 -15.02 -5.95
C ASP A 212 -5.52 -16.44 -6.31
N GLU A 213 -6.13 -17.45 -5.69
CA GLU A 213 -5.82 -18.88 -5.90
C GLU A 213 -6.16 -19.36 -7.33
N ASP A 214 -7.04 -18.69 -8.04
CA ASP A 214 -7.40 -18.98 -9.43
C ASP A 214 -6.48 -18.28 -10.43
N GLY A 215 -5.48 -17.50 -9.95
CA GLY A 215 -4.54 -16.74 -10.77
C GLY A 215 -5.10 -15.42 -11.29
N LEU A 216 -6.26 -14.96 -10.79
CA LEU A 216 -6.81 -13.67 -11.17
C LEU A 216 -6.08 -12.53 -10.47
N ILE A 217 -5.80 -11.48 -11.22
CA ILE A 217 -5.03 -10.33 -10.78
C ILE A 217 -5.97 -9.16 -10.46
N TYR A 218 -5.92 -8.67 -9.23
CA TYR A 218 -6.72 -7.54 -8.73
C TYR A 218 -5.84 -6.32 -8.60
N VAL A 219 -6.18 -5.24 -9.29
CA VAL A 219 -5.44 -3.98 -9.31
C VAL A 219 -6.26 -2.86 -8.71
N ALA A 220 -5.78 -2.29 -7.61
CA ALA A 220 -6.31 -1.05 -7.05
C ALA A 220 -5.94 0.13 -7.95
N ASP A 221 -6.84 0.53 -8.81
CA ASP A 221 -6.73 1.68 -9.70
C ASP A 221 -7.22 2.93 -8.96
N ARG A 222 -6.32 3.46 -8.13
CA ARG A 222 -6.61 4.33 -6.99
C ARG A 222 -7.39 5.58 -7.35
N GLN A 223 -6.91 6.38 -8.29
CA GLN A 223 -7.56 7.65 -8.63
C GLN A 223 -8.85 7.44 -9.44
N ASN A 224 -8.99 6.30 -10.10
CA ASN A 224 -10.24 5.88 -10.74
C ASN A 224 -11.24 5.25 -9.75
N ARG A 225 -10.89 5.12 -8.46
CA ARG A 225 -11.76 4.60 -7.39
C ARG A 225 -12.35 3.22 -7.70
N ARG A 226 -11.52 2.35 -8.25
CA ARG A 226 -11.96 1.01 -8.65
C ARG A 226 -10.87 -0.05 -8.37
N ILE A 227 -11.31 -1.28 -8.31
CA ILE A 227 -10.44 -2.44 -8.48
C ILE A 227 -10.76 -3.01 -9.85
N GLN A 228 -9.74 -3.20 -10.70
CA GLN A 228 -9.86 -3.92 -11.96
C GLN A 228 -9.32 -5.33 -11.81
N ILE A 229 -10.00 -6.31 -12.42
CA ILE A 229 -9.63 -7.73 -12.38
C ILE A 229 -9.22 -8.17 -13.78
N PHE A 230 -8.08 -8.87 -13.85
CA PHE A 230 -7.48 -9.39 -15.08
C PHE A 230 -7.17 -10.89 -14.93
N ASP A 231 -7.04 -11.58 -16.06
CA ASP A 231 -6.32 -12.86 -16.07
C ASP A 231 -4.79 -12.61 -16.04
N ASP A 232 -4.00 -13.67 -15.93
CA ASP A 232 -2.54 -13.61 -15.88
C ASP A 232 -1.89 -13.21 -17.22
N GLU A 233 -2.67 -13.23 -18.31
CA GLU A 233 -2.29 -12.72 -19.63
C GLU A 233 -2.64 -11.24 -19.85
N GLY A 234 -3.27 -10.61 -18.82
CA GLY A 234 -3.63 -9.20 -18.82
C GLY A 234 -4.92 -8.87 -19.56
N THR A 235 -5.76 -9.89 -19.82
CA THR A 235 -7.10 -9.66 -20.35
C THR A 235 -7.97 -9.06 -19.25
N TYR A 236 -8.55 -7.90 -19.51
CA TYR A 236 -9.52 -7.29 -18.61
C TYR A 236 -10.78 -8.15 -18.50
N LEU A 237 -11.24 -8.44 -17.27
CA LEU A 237 -12.42 -9.26 -17.01
C LEU A 237 -13.59 -8.45 -16.47
N LYS A 238 -13.36 -7.69 -15.40
CA LYS A 238 -14.39 -6.88 -14.71
C LYS A 238 -13.75 -5.81 -13.83
N GLU A 239 -14.59 -4.93 -13.28
CA GLU A 239 -14.17 -3.93 -12.31
C GLU A 239 -15.22 -3.71 -11.23
N TRP A 240 -14.79 -3.22 -10.06
CA TRP A 240 -15.61 -2.83 -8.93
C TRP A 240 -15.30 -1.39 -8.53
N HIS A 241 -16.33 -0.60 -8.24
CA HIS A 241 -16.18 0.83 -7.91
C HIS A 241 -16.47 1.11 -6.44
N TYR A 242 -15.75 2.09 -5.90
CA TYR A 242 -15.80 2.48 -4.49
C TYR A 242 -15.94 4.00 -4.33
N LYS A 243 -16.44 4.43 -3.17
CA LYS A 243 -16.50 5.86 -2.83
C LYS A 243 -15.13 6.40 -2.47
N GLY A 244 -14.34 5.64 -1.71
CA GLY A 244 -12.99 5.97 -1.29
C GLY A 244 -11.93 5.66 -2.34
N LEU A 245 -10.67 5.77 -1.96
CA LEU A 245 -9.51 5.54 -2.81
C LEU A 245 -8.88 4.18 -2.46
N PRO A 246 -9.05 3.12 -3.27
CA PRO A 246 -8.40 1.83 -3.04
C PRO A 246 -6.88 2.01 -2.93
N CYS A 247 -6.30 1.69 -1.78
CA CYS A 247 -4.89 1.92 -1.52
C CYS A 247 -4.11 0.60 -1.41
N GLY A 248 -4.35 -0.19 -0.38
CA GLY A 248 -3.75 -1.50 -0.18
C GLY A 248 -4.77 -2.63 -0.30
N LEU A 249 -4.39 -3.71 -0.95
CA LEU A 249 -5.18 -4.94 -1.10
C LEU A 249 -4.47 -6.09 -0.38
N HIS A 250 -5.26 -6.99 0.23
CA HIS A 250 -4.75 -8.16 0.92
C HIS A 250 -5.80 -9.28 0.88
N PHE A 251 -5.40 -10.51 0.49
CA PHE A 251 -6.21 -11.70 0.69
C PHE A 251 -5.89 -12.31 2.05
N ASP A 252 -6.92 -12.64 2.83
CA ASP A 252 -6.76 -13.44 4.05
C ASP A 252 -6.56 -14.93 3.71
N SER A 253 -6.34 -15.75 4.74
CA SER A 253 -6.14 -17.19 4.57
C SER A 253 -7.38 -17.95 4.12
N GLU A 254 -8.55 -17.32 4.09
CA GLU A 254 -9.80 -17.88 3.61
C GLU A 254 -10.13 -17.44 2.19
N GLY A 255 -9.23 -16.65 1.55
CA GLY A 255 -9.40 -16.09 0.22
C GLY A 255 -10.31 -14.87 0.17
N THR A 256 -10.64 -14.26 1.31
CA THR A 256 -11.43 -13.02 1.34
C THR A 256 -10.55 -11.83 1.03
N LEU A 257 -11.01 -10.96 0.14
CA LEU A 257 -10.30 -9.74 -0.19
C LEU A 257 -10.59 -8.62 0.82
N TRP A 258 -9.51 -8.06 1.35
CA TRP A 258 -9.52 -6.87 2.19
C TRP A 258 -8.90 -5.69 1.45
N MET A 259 -9.41 -4.49 1.71
CA MET A 259 -8.93 -3.26 1.12
C MET A 259 -8.78 -2.17 2.19
N VAL A 260 -7.70 -1.40 2.14
CA VAL A 260 -7.64 -0.14 2.86
C VAL A 260 -7.95 1.02 1.91
N SER A 261 -8.82 1.92 2.37
CA SER A 261 -9.23 3.11 1.64
C SER A 261 -8.43 4.31 2.15
N GLY A 262 -7.43 4.74 1.40
CA GLY A 262 -6.38 5.68 1.77
C GLY A 262 -6.76 6.78 2.76
N PHE A 263 -7.12 7.96 2.25
CA PHE A 263 -7.46 9.12 3.09
C PHE A 263 -8.84 9.02 3.77
N ALA A 264 -9.73 8.14 3.29
CA ALA A 264 -10.96 7.81 4.02
C ALA A 264 -10.67 7.05 5.31
N GLY A 265 -9.48 6.47 5.43
CA GLY A 265 -9.02 5.82 6.67
C GLY A 265 -9.79 4.56 7.02
N GLU A 266 -10.36 3.86 6.03
CA GLU A 266 -11.16 2.67 6.26
C GLU A 266 -10.39 1.39 5.97
N ILE A 267 -10.68 0.36 6.75
CA ILE A 267 -10.35 -1.04 6.51
C ILE A 267 -11.66 -1.71 6.09
N LEU A 268 -11.71 -2.24 4.88
CA LEU A 268 -12.92 -2.76 4.25
C LEU A 268 -12.77 -4.26 3.98
N LYS A 269 -13.81 -5.03 4.29
CA LYS A 269 -13.93 -6.43 3.92
C LYS A 269 -14.87 -6.54 2.71
N LEU A 270 -14.47 -7.28 1.68
CA LEU A 270 -15.21 -7.41 0.43
C LEU A 270 -15.75 -8.84 0.27
N ASP A 271 -16.92 -8.97 -0.37
CA ASP A 271 -17.39 -10.26 -0.85
C ASP A 271 -16.81 -10.61 -2.25
N GLU A 272 -17.13 -11.79 -2.76
CA GLU A 272 -16.67 -12.29 -4.08
C GLU A 272 -17.15 -11.43 -5.26
N GLN A 273 -18.18 -10.61 -5.06
CA GLN A 273 -18.70 -9.67 -6.03
C GLN A 273 -18.07 -8.27 -5.89
N GLY A 274 -17.13 -8.08 -4.95
CA GLY A 274 -16.45 -6.83 -4.66
C GLY A 274 -17.28 -5.83 -3.87
N LYS A 275 -18.42 -6.25 -3.32
CA LYS A 275 -19.24 -5.40 -2.47
C LYS A 275 -18.63 -5.32 -1.08
N VAL A 276 -18.59 -4.11 -0.51
CA VAL A 276 -18.18 -3.90 0.87
C VAL A 276 -19.23 -4.51 1.82
N VAL A 277 -18.82 -5.51 2.58
CA VAL A 277 -19.67 -6.20 3.57
C VAL A 277 -19.46 -5.72 4.99
N GLY A 278 -18.38 -4.97 5.24
CA GLY A 278 -18.10 -4.35 6.52
C GLY A 278 -16.92 -3.40 6.45
N ALA A 279 -16.88 -2.44 7.37
CA ALA A 279 -15.85 -1.41 7.48
C ALA A 279 -15.44 -1.18 8.93
N THR A 280 -14.20 -0.75 9.15
CA THR A 280 -13.71 -0.20 10.43
C THR A 280 -12.61 0.83 10.16
N GLY A 281 -12.33 1.69 11.14
CA GLY A 281 -11.37 2.79 11.00
C GLY A 281 -12.03 4.06 10.47
N GLU A 282 -11.34 5.19 10.64
CA GLU A 282 -11.79 6.51 10.21
C GLU A 282 -10.60 7.46 10.04
N PRO A 283 -10.76 8.58 9.31
CA PRO A 283 -9.69 9.56 9.19
C PRO A 283 -9.54 10.38 10.47
N GLY A 284 -8.30 10.67 10.88
CA GLY A 284 -8.06 11.50 12.06
C GLY A 284 -6.67 11.36 12.66
N LYS A 285 -6.55 11.63 13.97
CA LYS A 285 -5.25 11.72 14.67
C LYS A 285 -5.15 10.86 15.93
N LYS A 286 -6.26 10.27 16.39
CA LYS A 286 -6.28 9.42 17.59
C LYS A 286 -5.82 8.00 17.26
N LEU A 287 -5.78 7.15 18.25
CA LEU A 287 -5.53 5.73 18.08
C LEU A 287 -6.62 5.12 17.19
N GLY A 288 -6.20 4.43 16.12
CA GLY A 288 -7.11 3.84 15.14
C GLY A 288 -7.66 4.79 14.08
N GLU A 289 -7.39 6.09 14.18
CA GLU A 289 -7.67 7.05 13.12
C GLU A 289 -6.45 7.21 12.20
N PHE A 290 -6.64 7.32 10.90
CA PHE A 290 -5.60 7.34 9.90
C PHE A 290 -5.33 8.74 9.33
N GLY A 291 -4.07 9.02 9.01
CA GLY A 291 -3.70 10.08 8.09
C GLY A 291 -3.87 9.64 6.63
N GLU A 292 -3.29 8.50 6.28
CA GLU A 292 -3.49 7.76 5.04
C GLU A 292 -3.25 6.27 5.31
N ALA A 293 -4.33 5.48 5.37
CA ALA A 293 -4.24 4.03 5.43
C ALA A 293 -3.63 3.51 4.13
N HIS A 294 -2.51 2.77 4.20
CA HIS A 294 -1.71 2.51 3.01
C HIS A 294 -1.66 1.02 2.63
N TYR A 295 -0.99 0.19 3.41
CA TYR A 295 -0.98 -1.27 3.25
C TYR A 295 -1.36 -1.94 4.56
N MET A 296 -1.87 -3.16 4.46
CA MET A 296 -2.30 -3.95 5.61
C MET A 296 -1.79 -5.38 5.53
N THR A 297 -1.79 -6.05 6.66
CA THR A 297 -1.64 -7.50 6.79
C THR A 297 -2.51 -8.03 7.91
N LEU A 298 -2.92 -9.28 7.80
CA LEU A 298 -3.57 -10.01 8.89
C LEU A 298 -2.55 -10.92 9.56
N ALA A 299 -2.57 -10.93 10.90
CA ALA A 299 -1.81 -11.84 11.74
C ALA A 299 -2.75 -12.85 12.40
N PRO A 300 -2.23 -13.98 12.94
CA PRO A 300 -3.04 -14.98 13.62
C PRO A 300 -3.96 -14.40 14.69
N GLY A 301 -5.20 -14.91 14.76
CA GLY A 301 -6.25 -14.42 15.67
C GLY A 301 -6.95 -13.17 15.15
N ASP A 302 -7.02 -13.03 13.82
CA ASP A 302 -7.71 -11.94 13.13
C ASP A 302 -7.22 -10.54 13.52
N VAL A 303 -5.93 -10.45 13.82
CA VAL A 303 -5.28 -9.18 14.16
C VAL A 303 -4.91 -8.45 12.88
N ILE A 304 -5.40 -7.24 12.71
CA ILE A 304 -5.12 -6.40 11.55
C ILE A 304 -4.00 -5.39 11.90
N TYR A 305 -2.99 -5.30 11.04
CA TYR A 305 -1.99 -4.25 11.07
C TYR A 305 -2.10 -3.40 9.81
N VAL A 306 -2.11 -2.08 9.97
CA VAL A 306 -2.19 -1.12 8.85
C VAL A 306 -1.09 -0.08 8.96
N ALA A 307 -0.33 0.09 7.89
CA ALA A 307 0.69 1.13 7.76
C ALA A 307 0.04 2.49 7.44
N ASP A 308 0.56 3.57 8.04
CA ASP A 308 0.12 4.95 7.79
C ASP A 308 1.29 5.77 7.20
N THR A 309 1.12 6.32 5.99
CA THR A 309 2.18 7.07 5.31
C THR A 309 2.25 8.54 5.69
N ILE A 310 1.29 9.04 6.43
CA ILE A 310 1.27 10.44 6.93
C ILE A 310 1.81 10.51 8.35
N LYS A 311 1.53 9.48 9.16
CA LYS A 311 2.02 9.39 10.54
C LYS A 311 3.16 8.36 10.60
N PRO A 312 4.19 8.58 11.43
CA PRO A 312 5.18 7.55 11.73
C PRO A 312 4.57 6.51 12.68
N ASP A 313 3.54 5.82 12.22
CA ASP A 313 2.77 4.89 13.04
C ASP A 313 2.38 3.63 12.27
N LEU A 314 2.14 2.57 13.02
CA LEU A 314 1.52 1.33 12.60
C LEU A 314 0.27 1.13 13.45
N HIS A 315 -0.87 1.02 12.83
CA HIS A 315 -2.13 0.79 13.53
C HIS A 315 -2.37 -0.71 13.70
N LYS A 316 -2.88 -1.07 14.88
CA LYS A 316 -3.27 -2.44 15.22
C LYS A 316 -4.73 -2.48 15.63
N PHE A 317 -5.48 -3.39 15.05
CA PHE A 317 -6.87 -3.65 15.39
C PHE A 317 -7.04 -5.10 15.79
N ILE A 318 -7.91 -5.34 16.75
CA ILE A 318 -8.30 -6.68 17.18
C ILE A 318 -9.82 -6.80 17.16
N GLU A 319 -10.32 -7.99 16.88
CA GLU A 319 -11.76 -8.25 16.86
C GLU A 319 -12.35 -8.14 18.25
N ASN A 320 -13.55 -7.57 18.37
CA ASN A 320 -14.29 -7.49 19.61
C ASN A 320 -14.99 -8.84 19.88
N PRO A 321 -14.57 -9.61 20.89
CA PRO A 321 -15.11 -10.93 21.14
C PRO A 321 -16.61 -10.96 21.48
N ILE A 322 -17.19 -9.81 21.83
CA ILE A 322 -18.62 -9.68 22.15
C ILE A 322 -19.45 -9.53 20.87
N GLN A 323 -18.93 -8.84 19.85
CA GLN A 323 -19.63 -8.63 18.59
C GLN A 323 -19.49 -9.82 17.63
N SER A 324 -18.36 -10.50 17.57
CA SER A 324 -18.16 -11.71 16.75
C SER A 324 -19.15 -12.83 17.12
N ALA A 325 -19.50 -12.97 18.41
CA ALA A 325 -20.50 -13.94 18.86
C ALA A 325 -21.94 -13.65 18.36
N VAL A 326 -22.22 -12.43 17.92
CA VAL A 326 -23.54 -12.03 17.38
C VAL A 326 -23.60 -12.27 15.88
N TYR A 327 -22.49 -12.07 15.14
CA TYR A 327 -22.41 -12.29 13.70
C TYR A 327 -22.43 -13.78 13.31
N ASN A 328 -21.73 -14.62 14.08
CA ASN A 328 -21.68 -16.09 13.86
C ASN A 328 -22.98 -16.84 14.21
N ARG A 329 -24.04 -16.14 14.64
CA ARG A 329 -25.36 -16.71 14.93
C ARG A 329 -26.44 -16.34 13.90
N ARG A 330 -26.09 -15.70 12.80
CA ARG A 330 -27.00 -15.39 11.67
C ARG A 330 -26.57 -16.14 10.42
#